data_c79369d92134da04792cc1088413fc47
#
_entry.id   c79369d92134da04792cc1088413fc47
#
_cell.length_a   1.000
_cell.length_b   1.000
_cell.length_c   1.000
_cell.angle_alpha   90.00
_cell.angle_beta   90.00
_cell.angle_gamma   90.00
#
_symmetry.space_group_name_H-M   'P 1'
#
loop_
_entity.id
_entity.type
_entity.pdbx_description
1 polymer ?
#
loop_
_entity_poly.entity_id
_entity_poly.type
_entity_poly.pdbx_seq_one_letter_code
_entity_poly.pdbx_strand_id
1 'polypeptide(L)'
;MTIFNSITVDALIVGGGGAGVNYGGGAGGGEVLSVACRSISTGTTYTASIGAGGSGQDGYPCGIGHKGNSTTFIQETALPGGGGRNADWNGALPSPVSSGGGGGSRTPGYGGTQGSSVGSGVTRYGGYSGGSGSNNIAYPAGGGGGAGGNGASQPSNNSPGADGGPGVQINMNGTTYYWAGGGGGSSHQNNRGGNGGAGGGGGGWGQPAGSTGGSGLNPGSSPPGPPNYAGGSGGANTGGGGGGSAGSGNPAPNPGLGGSGIVIVRYAGSSLLATGGTTSTYTSGPTTYQVHTFTSTGDFNT
;
A
#
# COMPACT_ATOMS: atom_id res chain seq x y z
N MET A 1 -15.01 -13.99 -42.56
CA MET A 1 -13.69 -13.78 -41.92
C MET A 1 -13.89 -12.84 -40.74
N THR A 2 -13.98 -13.37 -39.55
CA THR A 2 -14.16 -12.55 -38.33
C THR A 2 -12.82 -11.89 -38.04
N ILE A 3 -12.69 -10.60 -38.28
CA ILE A 3 -11.53 -9.83 -37.88
C ILE A 3 -11.68 -9.64 -36.35
N PHE A 4 -10.97 -10.45 -35.59
CA PHE A 4 -10.83 -10.19 -34.16
C PHE A 4 -9.93 -8.96 -34.03
N ASN A 5 -10.53 -7.79 -33.92
CA ASN A 5 -9.81 -6.59 -33.59
C ASN A 5 -9.41 -6.69 -32.10
N SER A 6 -8.14 -6.70 -31.83
CA SER A 6 -7.61 -6.62 -30.46
C SER A 6 -6.65 -5.45 -30.37
N ILE A 7 -6.54 -4.89 -29.19
CA ILE A 7 -5.51 -3.91 -28.83
C ILE A 7 -4.55 -4.56 -27.83
N THR A 8 -3.27 -4.20 -27.92
CA THR A 8 -2.26 -4.64 -26.94
C THR A 8 -2.08 -3.55 -25.91
N VAL A 9 -2.26 -3.89 -24.63
CA VAL A 9 -2.13 -2.95 -23.53
C VAL A 9 -1.07 -3.42 -22.53
N ASP A 10 -0.43 -2.45 -21.87
CA ASP A 10 0.24 -2.64 -20.59
C ASP A 10 -0.66 -2.11 -19.49
N ALA A 11 -0.64 -2.73 -18.32
CA ALA A 11 -1.40 -2.25 -17.18
C ALA A 11 -0.59 -2.33 -15.88
N LEU A 12 -0.79 -1.34 -15.02
CA LEU A 12 -0.40 -1.35 -13.62
C LEU A 12 -1.66 -1.52 -12.77
N ILE A 13 -1.67 -2.50 -11.86
CA ILE A 13 -2.79 -2.77 -10.97
C ILE A 13 -2.23 -2.79 -9.55
N VAL A 14 -2.73 -1.92 -8.68
CA VAL A 14 -2.24 -1.78 -7.30
C VAL A 14 -3.39 -2.00 -6.32
N GLY A 15 -3.22 -2.94 -5.40
CA GLY A 15 -4.18 -3.21 -4.31
C GLY A 15 -4.16 -2.10 -3.25
N GLY A 16 -5.23 -1.97 -2.47
CA GLY A 16 -5.27 -1.02 -1.35
C GLY A 16 -4.33 -1.44 -0.21
N GLY A 17 -3.63 -0.50 0.42
CA GLY A 17 -2.80 -0.73 1.60
C GLY A 17 -3.63 -0.98 2.87
N GLY A 18 -3.04 -1.57 3.90
CA GLY A 18 -3.67 -1.79 5.20
C GLY A 18 -3.67 -0.54 6.09
N ALA A 19 -4.45 -0.54 7.17
CA ALA A 19 -4.42 0.48 8.22
C ALA A 19 -3.40 0.13 9.31
N GLY A 20 -2.74 1.14 9.88
CA GLY A 20 -1.94 1.00 11.09
C GLY A 20 -2.77 0.58 12.30
N VAL A 21 -2.14 0.53 13.47
CA VAL A 21 -2.84 0.17 14.71
C VAL A 21 -2.31 1.03 15.87
N ASN A 22 -3.14 1.20 16.90
CA ASN A 22 -2.73 1.93 18.11
C ASN A 22 -1.74 1.09 18.94
N TYR A 23 -0.70 1.74 19.50
CA TYR A 23 0.43 1.09 20.18
C TYR A 23 1.06 -0.04 19.38
N GLY A 24 1.18 0.13 18.06
CA GLY A 24 1.59 -0.98 17.24
C GLY A 24 2.25 -0.63 15.92
N GLY A 25 2.38 -1.67 15.13
CA GLY A 25 3.10 -1.65 13.88
C GLY A 25 2.42 -0.86 12.77
N GLY A 26 3.22 -0.46 11.82
CA GLY A 26 2.74 0.05 10.54
C GLY A 26 2.10 -1.05 9.69
N ALA A 27 1.21 -0.67 8.80
CA ALA A 27 0.51 -1.60 7.91
C ALA A 27 1.31 -1.96 6.67
N GLY A 28 0.98 -3.09 6.07
CA GLY A 28 1.55 -3.53 4.79
C GLY A 28 1.01 -2.74 3.59
N GLY A 29 1.85 -2.59 2.57
CA GLY A 29 1.43 -2.11 1.26
C GLY A 29 0.66 -3.16 0.47
N GLY A 30 -0.18 -2.73 -0.49
CA GLY A 30 -0.88 -3.60 -1.42
C GLY A 30 0.04 -4.33 -2.40
N GLU A 31 -0.48 -5.32 -3.10
CA GLU A 31 0.23 -5.95 -4.21
C GLU A 31 0.30 -5.02 -5.41
N VAL A 32 1.39 -5.09 -6.15
CA VAL A 32 1.55 -4.37 -7.41
C VAL A 32 1.71 -5.40 -8.53
N LEU A 33 0.88 -5.29 -9.55
CA LEU A 33 1.00 -6.09 -10.76
C LEU A 33 1.43 -5.19 -11.92
N SER A 34 2.46 -5.61 -12.63
CA SER A 34 2.82 -5.07 -13.94
C SER A 34 2.41 -6.10 -15.00
N VAL A 35 1.43 -5.74 -15.80
CA VAL A 35 0.96 -6.54 -16.93
C VAL A 35 1.58 -5.96 -18.20
N ALA A 36 2.29 -6.78 -18.96
CA ALA A 36 2.92 -6.35 -20.20
C ALA A 36 2.30 -7.07 -21.40
N CYS A 37 2.12 -6.32 -22.48
CA CYS A 37 1.73 -6.84 -23.80
C CYS A 37 0.47 -7.73 -23.77
N ARG A 38 -0.54 -7.39 -22.97
CA ARG A 38 -1.80 -8.12 -22.90
C ARG A 38 -2.69 -7.75 -24.09
N SER A 39 -3.01 -8.74 -24.93
CA SER A 39 -4.01 -8.57 -25.96
C SER A 39 -5.41 -8.63 -25.36
N ILE A 40 -6.24 -7.63 -25.64
CA ILE A 40 -7.64 -7.54 -25.23
C ILE A 40 -8.52 -7.26 -26.44
N SER A 41 -9.77 -7.77 -26.42
CA SER A 41 -10.71 -7.62 -27.53
C SER A 41 -11.25 -6.19 -27.63
N THR A 42 -11.40 -5.67 -28.83
CA THR A 42 -12.13 -4.42 -29.08
C THR A 42 -13.63 -4.63 -29.02
N GLY A 43 -14.38 -3.56 -28.79
CA GLY A 43 -15.84 -3.62 -28.61
C GLY A 43 -16.25 -4.28 -27.28
N THR A 44 -15.34 -4.34 -26.28
CA THR A 44 -15.56 -4.98 -24.98
C THR A 44 -15.34 -3.98 -23.85
N THR A 45 -16.16 -4.10 -22.83
CA THR A 45 -16.01 -3.33 -21.57
C THR A 45 -15.20 -4.14 -20.55
N TYR A 46 -14.16 -3.53 -19.98
CA TYR A 46 -13.32 -4.08 -18.91
C TYR A 46 -13.44 -3.20 -17.67
N THR A 47 -14.09 -3.70 -16.63
CA THR A 47 -14.23 -2.93 -15.38
C THR A 47 -12.93 -2.96 -14.58
N ALA A 48 -12.41 -1.77 -14.25
CA ALA A 48 -11.38 -1.58 -13.25
C ALA A 48 -12.04 -1.38 -11.87
N SER A 49 -11.99 -2.40 -10.99
CA SER A 49 -12.49 -2.28 -9.61
C SER A 49 -11.35 -1.85 -8.71
N ILE A 50 -11.44 -0.67 -8.11
CA ILE A 50 -10.36 -0.09 -7.31
C ILE A 50 -10.57 -0.42 -5.83
N GLY A 51 -9.58 -1.08 -5.21
CA GLY A 51 -9.60 -1.42 -3.80
C GLY A 51 -9.37 -0.20 -2.90
N ALA A 52 -10.24 -0.02 -1.91
CA ALA A 52 -10.03 0.98 -0.87
C ALA A 52 -8.86 0.58 0.04
N GLY A 53 -8.21 1.55 0.67
CA GLY A 53 -7.29 1.30 1.77
C GLY A 53 -8.03 0.83 3.02
N GLY A 54 -7.31 0.14 3.91
CA GLY A 54 -7.83 -0.26 5.22
C GLY A 54 -8.19 0.96 6.06
N SER A 55 -9.28 0.85 6.80
CA SER A 55 -9.79 1.93 7.65
C SER A 55 -9.95 1.45 9.09
N GLY A 56 -9.27 2.10 10.05
CA GLY A 56 -9.44 1.78 11.47
C GLY A 56 -8.76 0.49 11.91
N GLN A 57 -9.17 0.02 13.10
CA GLN A 57 -8.66 -1.19 13.74
C GLN A 57 -9.77 -1.91 14.48
N ASP A 58 -9.65 -3.24 14.65
CA ASP A 58 -10.50 -4.02 15.53
C ASP A 58 -9.92 -4.03 16.95
N GLY A 59 -10.77 -3.79 17.92
CA GLY A 59 -10.43 -3.90 19.34
C GLY A 59 -9.52 -2.78 19.88
N TYR A 60 -9.85 -2.28 21.06
CA TYR A 60 -9.04 -1.33 21.84
C TYR A 60 -8.99 -1.81 23.29
N PRO A 61 -7.83 -1.82 23.95
CA PRO A 61 -6.52 -1.37 23.50
C PRO A 61 -5.75 -2.39 22.62
N CYS A 62 -6.23 -3.62 22.50
CA CYS A 62 -5.56 -4.72 21.81
C CYS A 62 -6.28 -5.04 20.51
N GLY A 63 -5.63 -4.81 19.36
CA GLY A 63 -6.28 -5.02 18.08
C GLY A 63 -5.34 -5.22 16.91
N ILE A 64 -5.94 -5.34 15.76
CA ILE A 64 -5.26 -5.39 14.47
C ILE A 64 -5.88 -4.33 13.54
N GLY A 65 -5.05 -3.64 12.78
CA GLY A 65 -5.52 -2.73 11.75
C GLY A 65 -6.26 -3.48 10.63
N HIS A 66 -7.24 -2.84 10.03
CA HIS A 66 -7.97 -3.45 8.91
C HIS A 66 -7.07 -3.57 7.68
N LYS A 67 -7.12 -4.71 7.00
CA LYS A 67 -6.51 -4.85 5.68
C LYS A 67 -7.22 -3.95 4.67
N GLY A 68 -6.53 -3.61 3.57
CA GLY A 68 -7.15 -2.98 2.41
C GLY A 68 -8.07 -3.92 1.63
N ASN A 69 -8.53 -3.46 0.48
CA ASN A 69 -9.31 -4.24 -0.48
C ASN A 69 -8.50 -4.51 -1.75
N SER A 70 -8.83 -5.61 -2.42
CA SER A 70 -8.20 -5.97 -3.70
C SER A 70 -8.61 -5.01 -4.81
N THR A 71 -7.70 -4.79 -5.76
CA THR A 71 -7.98 -4.11 -7.03
C THR A 71 -7.99 -5.17 -8.14
N THR A 72 -8.99 -5.11 -9.03
CA THR A 72 -9.11 -6.06 -10.14
C THR A 72 -9.21 -5.36 -11.49
N PHE A 73 -8.56 -5.93 -12.51
CA PHE A 73 -8.66 -5.50 -13.90
C PHE A 73 -8.23 -6.63 -14.83
N ILE A 74 -8.87 -6.79 -16.00
CA ILE A 74 -8.56 -7.80 -17.03
C ILE A 74 -8.28 -9.20 -16.46
N GLN A 75 -9.14 -9.67 -15.53
CA GLN A 75 -9.06 -10.96 -14.82
C GLN A 75 -7.88 -11.09 -13.85
N GLU A 76 -7.04 -10.07 -13.67
CA GLU A 76 -5.98 -10.05 -12.67
C GLU A 76 -6.48 -9.40 -11.36
N THR A 77 -5.97 -9.88 -10.25
CA THR A 77 -6.29 -9.38 -8.90
C THR A 77 -5.00 -9.03 -8.17
N ALA A 78 -4.85 -7.75 -7.81
CA ALA A 78 -3.84 -7.29 -6.88
C ALA A 78 -4.39 -7.38 -5.45
N LEU A 79 -3.72 -8.14 -4.59
CA LEU A 79 -4.13 -8.36 -3.20
C LEU A 79 -3.93 -7.10 -2.35
N PRO A 80 -4.73 -6.95 -1.26
CA PRO A 80 -4.55 -5.83 -0.34
C PRO A 80 -3.32 -5.99 0.56
N GLY A 81 -2.86 -4.91 1.15
CA GLY A 81 -1.93 -4.90 2.27
C GLY A 81 -2.62 -5.27 3.59
N GLY A 82 -1.86 -5.90 4.48
CA GLY A 82 -2.32 -6.29 5.81
C GLY A 82 -2.25 -5.15 6.82
N GLY A 83 -3.12 -5.16 7.83
CA GLY A 83 -3.10 -4.18 8.91
C GLY A 83 -1.92 -4.37 9.88
N GLY A 84 -1.52 -3.31 10.58
CA GLY A 84 -0.54 -3.40 11.67
C GLY A 84 -1.08 -4.21 12.85
N ARG A 85 -0.18 -4.73 13.72
CA ARG A 85 -0.53 -5.48 14.95
C ARG A 85 -0.20 -4.66 16.20
N ASN A 86 -1.09 -4.73 17.18
CA ASN A 86 -0.86 -4.22 18.52
C ASN A 86 0.02 -5.18 19.35
N ALA A 87 0.55 -4.68 20.48
CA ALA A 87 1.45 -5.40 21.38
C ALA A 87 0.89 -6.73 21.93
N ASP A 88 -0.41 -6.80 22.21
CA ASP A 88 -1.05 -7.90 22.91
C ASP A 88 -1.99 -8.74 22.02
N TRP A 89 -1.89 -8.56 20.68
CA TRP A 89 -2.76 -9.27 19.75
C TRP A 89 -2.35 -10.73 19.53
N ASN A 90 -3.23 -11.66 19.90
CA ASN A 90 -3.08 -13.11 19.69
C ASN A 90 -4.12 -13.70 18.72
N GLY A 91 -4.95 -12.87 18.09
CA GLY A 91 -6.02 -13.32 17.20
C GLY A 91 -5.53 -13.72 15.80
N ALA A 92 -6.47 -14.14 14.98
CA ALA A 92 -6.21 -14.52 13.59
C ALA A 92 -5.66 -13.34 12.77
N LEU A 93 -4.70 -13.64 11.90
CA LEU A 93 -4.12 -12.65 10.99
C LEU A 93 -5.01 -12.49 9.75
N PRO A 94 -5.12 -11.28 9.20
CA PRO A 94 -5.89 -11.08 7.97
C PRO A 94 -5.26 -11.86 6.81
N SER A 95 -6.10 -12.54 6.02
CA SER A 95 -5.68 -13.31 4.85
C SER A 95 -6.80 -13.26 3.79
N PRO A 96 -6.50 -13.33 2.49
CA PRO A 96 -5.16 -13.12 1.91
C PRO A 96 -4.72 -11.66 1.98
N VAL A 97 -3.43 -11.42 2.17
CA VAL A 97 -2.83 -10.09 2.09
C VAL A 97 -1.52 -10.17 1.32
N SER A 98 -1.17 -9.12 0.58
CA SER A 98 0.08 -9.05 -0.17
C SER A 98 1.27 -8.88 0.77
N SER A 99 1.41 -7.72 1.39
CA SER A 99 2.48 -7.48 2.36
C SER A 99 1.94 -7.43 3.77
N GLY A 100 2.64 -8.04 4.72
CA GLY A 100 2.20 -8.16 6.10
C GLY A 100 2.38 -6.88 6.90
N GLY A 101 1.59 -6.70 7.95
CA GLY A 101 1.75 -5.60 8.91
C GLY A 101 2.88 -5.85 9.91
N GLY A 102 3.47 -4.77 10.40
CA GLY A 102 4.46 -4.78 11.48
C GLY A 102 3.84 -5.21 12.80
N GLY A 103 4.65 -5.84 13.66
CA GLY A 103 4.29 -6.18 15.02
C GLY A 103 4.33 -4.97 15.95
N GLY A 104 3.43 -4.93 16.93
CA GLY A 104 3.54 -4.04 18.07
C GLY A 104 4.69 -4.47 19.00
N SER A 105 4.87 -3.76 20.11
CA SER A 105 5.79 -4.18 21.17
C SER A 105 5.47 -5.62 21.57
N ARG A 106 6.50 -6.46 21.71
CA ARG A 106 6.38 -7.90 22.06
C ARG A 106 5.75 -8.81 21.02
N THR A 107 5.33 -8.31 19.88
CA THR A 107 4.75 -9.15 18.83
C THR A 107 5.59 -9.12 17.55
N PRO A 108 5.75 -10.27 16.88
CA PRO A 108 6.39 -10.28 15.57
C PRO A 108 5.48 -9.62 14.54
N GLY A 109 6.08 -9.05 13.52
CA GLY A 109 5.40 -8.78 12.27
C GLY A 109 4.98 -10.09 11.61
N TYR A 110 4.14 -10.02 10.60
CA TYR A 110 3.68 -11.21 9.88
C TYR A 110 3.95 -11.09 8.37
N GLY A 111 4.05 -12.28 7.75
CA GLY A 111 4.31 -12.39 6.31
C GLY A 111 3.08 -12.05 5.47
N GLY A 112 3.36 -11.65 4.27
CA GLY A 112 2.39 -11.55 3.19
C GLY A 112 2.51 -12.72 2.21
N THR A 113 1.62 -12.75 1.23
CA THR A 113 1.61 -13.71 0.13
C THR A 113 1.37 -12.99 -1.18
N GLN A 114 1.87 -13.55 -2.27
CA GLN A 114 1.49 -13.07 -3.60
C GLN A 114 0.26 -13.82 -4.09
N GLY A 115 -0.59 -13.13 -4.83
CA GLY A 115 -1.72 -13.76 -5.51
C GLY A 115 -1.27 -14.65 -6.69
N SER A 116 -2.22 -15.36 -7.29
CA SER A 116 -2.00 -16.13 -8.53
C SER A 116 -2.31 -15.28 -9.76
N SER A 117 -1.52 -15.45 -10.82
CA SER A 117 -1.80 -14.83 -12.13
C SER A 117 -2.63 -15.76 -13.01
N VAL A 118 -3.57 -15.20 -13.77
CA VAL A 118 -4.38 -15.96 -14.75
C VAL A 118 -3.93 -15.75 -16.20
N GLY A 119 -3.05 -14.79 -16.46
CA GLY A 119 -2.56 -14.50 -17.80
C GLY A 119 -1.03 -14.45 -17.91
N SER A 120 -0.52 -14.54 -19.14
CA SER A 120 0.90 -14.33 -19.44
C SER A 120 1.28 -12.85 -19.33
N GLY A 121 2.59 -12.58 -19.17
CA GLY A 121 3.12 -11.21 -19.13
C GLY A 121 2.85 -10.46 -17.81
N VAL A 122 2.48 -11.15 -16.71
CA VAL A 122 2.25 -10.55 -15.40
C VAL A 122 3.46 -10.74 -14.50
N THR A 123 3.99 -9.63 -13.99
CA THR A 123 4.95 -9.61 -12.89
C THR A 123 4.26 -9.12 -11.62
N ARG A 124 4.42 -9.88 -10.53
CA ARG A 124 3.83 -9.58 -9.22
C ARG A 124 4.91 -9.11 -8.24
N TYR A 125 4.61 -8.06 -7.50
CA TYR A 125 5.45 -7.51 -6.45
C TYR A 125 4.66 -7.45 -5.14
N GLY A 126 5.23 -8.00 -4.07
CA GLY A 126 4.59 -8.13 -2.77
C GLY A 126 5.07 -9.39 -2.06
N GLY A 127 4.33 -9.85 -1.04
CA GLY A 127 4.67 -11.05 -0.27
C GLY A 127 5.69 -10.78 0.84
N TYR A 128 6.05 -9.54 1.10
CA TYR A 128 7.03 -9.18 2.11
C TYR A 128 6.43 -9.08 3.50
N SER A 129 7.25 -9.41 4.50
CA SER A 129 6.83 -9.40 5.90
C SER A 129 6.94 -8.01 6.51
N GLY A 130 6.05 -7.72 7.45
CA GLY A 130 6.27 -6.62 8.39
C GLY A 130 7.36 -6.98 9.39
N GLY A 131 8.03 -5.97 9.93
CA GLY A 131 9.05 -6.11 10.96
C GLY A 131 8.46 -6.37 12.34
N SER A 132 9.26 -6.91 13.25
CA SER A 132 8.88 -7.14 14.66
C SER A 132 9.11 -5.90 15.52
N GLY A 133 8.26 -5.69 16.51
CA GLY A 133 8.50 -4.72 17.59
C GLY A 133 9.42 -5.29 18.67
N SER A 134 9.96 -4.42 19.51
CA SER A 134 10.84 -4.78 20.64
C SER A 134 10.04 -5.04 21.93
N ASN A 135 10.58 -5.86 22.81
CA ASN A 135 9.94 -6.33 24.05
C ASN A 135 10.02 -5.34 25.22
N ASN A 136 9.82 -4.02 25.02
CA ASN A 136 10.06 -3.03 26.08
C ASN A 136 9.02 -1.91 26.27
N ILE A 137 9.27 -1.15 27.37
CA ILE A 137 8.50 -0.06 27.98
C ILE A 137 8.24 1.14 27.03
N ALA A 138 9.14 1.40 26.08
CA ALA A 138 8.97 2.48 25.09
C ALA A 138 8.08 2.07 23.89
N TYR A 139 7.65 0.83 23.86
CA TYR A 139 6.77 0.28 22.82
C TYR A 139 7.18 0.57 21.37
N PRO A 140 8.49 0.42 20.99
CA PRO A 140 8.88 0.59 19.61
C PRO A 140 8.31 -0.56 18.77
N ALA A 141 7.52 -0.21 17.78
CA ALA A 141 6.83 -1.14 16.91
C ALA A 141 7.54 -1.32 15.57
N GLY A 142 7.33 -2.47 14.93
CA GLY A 142 7.85 -2.81 13.61
C GLY A 142 7.16 -2.04 12.48
N GLY A 143 7.86 -1.82 11.37
CA GLY A 143 7.29 -1.29 10.14
C GLY A 143 6.52 -2.33 9.35
N GLY A 144 5.52 -1.94 8.56
CA GLY A 144 4.83 -2.80 7.61
C GLY A 144 5.70 -3.16 6.41
N GLY A 145 5.48 -4.33 5.79
CA GLY A 145 6.12 -4.70 4.53
C GLY A 145 5.62 -3.85 3.36
N GLY A 146 6.47 -3.55 2.39
CA GLY A 146 6.10 -2.92 1.12
C GLY A 146 6.09 -3.92 -0.04
N ALA A 147 5.67 -3.51 -1.22
CA ALA A 147 5.69 -4.38 -2.41
C ALA A 147 7.11 -4.70 -2.91
N GLY A 148 8.12 -3.95 -2.49
CA GLY A 148 9.53 -4.12 -2.87
C GLY A 148 10.43 -4.64 -1.75
N GLY A 149 9.96 -4.75 -0.49
CA GLY A 149 10.81 -5.22 0.61
C GLY A 149 10.11 -5.32 1.96
N ASN A 150 10.78 -6.00 2.88
CA ASN A 150 10.31 -6.16 4.27
C ASN A 150 10.31 -4.83 5.03
N GLY A 151 9.37 -4.73 5.96
CA GLY A 151 9.42 -3.70 7.00
C GLY A 151 10.59 -3.93 7.96
N ALA A 152 11.13 -2.84 8.50
CA ALA A 152 12.21 -2.93 9.47
C ALA A 152 11.71 -3.43 10.84
N SER A 153 12.56 -4.15 11.56
CA SER A 153 12.32 -4.60 12.92
C SER A 153 13.08 -3.73 13.91
N GLN A 154 12.57 -3.66 15.16
CA GLN A 154 13.26 -3.01 16.26
C GLN A 154 13.84 -4.04 17.23
N PRO A 155 15.16 -4.25 17.19
CA PRO A 155 15.81 -5.26 18.04
C PRO A 155 16.07 -4.78 19.47
N SER A 156 16.04 -3.48 19.74
CA SER A 156 16.47 -2.92 21.03
C SER A 156 15.42 -2.04 21.66
N ASN A 157 15.55 -1.97 22.98
CA ASN A 157 14.77 -1.13 23.87
C ASN A 157 15.16 0.35 23.70
N ASN A 158 14.20 1.25 23.85
CA ASN A 158 14.41 2.69 23.76
C ASN A 158 14.85 3.17 22.35
N SER A 159 14.36 2.49 21.31
CA SER A 159 14.60 2.83 19.91
C SER A 159 13.42 3.59 19.29
N PRO A 160 13.64 4.32 18.20
CA PRO A 160 12.54 4.83 17.36
C PRO A 160 11.61 3.70 16.90
N GLY A 161 10.41 4.01 16.45
CA GLY A 161 9.61 3.07 15.67
C GLY A 161 10.36 2.66 14.39
N ALA A 162 10.10 1.46 13.87
CA ALA A 162 10.77 0.95 12.69
C ALA A 162 10.18 1.51 11.38
N ASP A 163 11.04 1.72 10.41
CA ASP A 163 10.62 2.22 9.08
C ASP A 163 9.83 1.14 8.31
N GLY A 164 8.86 1.58 7.51
CA GLY A 164 8.12 0.75 6.57
C GLY A 164 8.99 0.26 5.42
N GLY A 165 8.68 -0.93 4.91
CA GLY A 165 9.35 -1.52 3.74
C GLY A 165 9.11 -0.70 2.48
N PRO A 166 10.08 -0.66 1.56
CA PRO A 166 9.94 0.07 0.30
C PRO A 166 8.89 -0.57 -0.61
N GLY A 167 8.24 0.24 -1.41
CA GLY A 167 7.47 -0.17 -2.56
C GLY A 167 8.35 -0.48 -3.77
N VAL A 168 7.73 -0.76 -4.90
CA VAL A 168 8.39 -1.04 -6.18
C VAL A 168 8.32 0.16 -7.11
N GLN A 169 9.41 0.41 -7.86
CA GLN A 169 9.46 1.45 -8.90
C GLN A 169 8.89 0.93 -10.22
N ILE A 170 7.88 1.62 -10.76
CA ILE A 170 7.34 1.33 -12.09
C ILE A 170 6.96 2.63 -12.77
N ASN A 171 7.33 2.73 -14.07
CA ASN A 171 6.87 3.79 -14.96
C ASN A 171 5.74 3.24 -15.85
N MET A 172 4.53 3.76 -15.66
CA MET A 172 3.38 3.39 -16.50
C MET A 172 2.76 4.59 -17.23
N ASN A 173 2.96 5.80 -16.73
CA ASN A 173 2.35 7.03 -17.24
C ASN A 173 3.38 8.09 -17.72
N GLY A 174 4.61 7.66 -17.99
CA GLY A 174 5.71 8.55 -18.39
C GLY A 174 6.57 9.04 -17.23
N THR A 175 6.13 8.86 -15.99
CA THR A 175 6.89 9.19 -14.77
C THR A 175 7.11 7.93 -13.95
N THR A 176 8.31 7.80 -13.38
CA THR A 176 8.64 6.69 -12.49
C THR A 176 8.23 7.02 -11.06
N TYR A 177 7.34 6.22 -10.49
CA TYR A 177 6.91 6.32 -9.10
C TYR A 177 7.23 5.04 -8.33
N TYR A 178 7.36 5.18 -7.00
CA TYR A 178 7.26 4.05 -6.09
C TYR A 178 5.78 3.77 -5.78
N TRP A 179 5.42 2.48 -5.67
CA TRP A 179 4.07 1.98 -5.42
C TRP A 179 4.06 1.05 -4.22
N ALA A 180 3.03 1.13 -3.40
CA ALA A 180 2.74 0.21 -2.30
C ALA A 180 3.88 0.09 -1.27
N GLY A 181 4.34 1.20 -0.71
CA GLY A 181 5.23 1.22 0.45
C GLY A 181 4.51 0.83 1.74
N GLY A 182 5.21 0.22 2.69
CA GLY A 182 4.68 -0.10 4.01
C GLY A 182 4.62 1.11 4.95
N GLY A 183 3.75 1.11 5.94
CA GLY A 183 3.67 2.13 6.99
C GLY A 183 4.77 2.01 8.03
N GLY A 184 5.17 3.12 8.66
CA GLY A 184 6.11 3.15 9.79
C GLY A 184 5.46 2.68 11.09
N GLY A 185 6.23 2.03 11.96
CA GLY A 185 5.83 1.63 13.30
C GLY A 185 5.77 2.81 14.27
N SER A 186 4.90 2.74 15.28
CA SER A 186 4.86 3.74 16.33
C SER A 186 5.98 3.58 17.36
N SER A 187 6.25 4.64 18.13
CA SER A 187 7.06 4.58 19.35
C SER A 187 6.48 5.51 20.41
N HIS A 188 6.69 5.18 21.67
CA HIS A 188 6.27 5.98 22.83
C HIS A 188 7.51 6.38 23.64
N GLN A 189 7.40 7.38 24.55
CA GLN A 189 8.48 7.80 25.46
C GLN A 189 9.79 8.27 24.78
N ASN A 190 9.78 9.52 24.31
CA ASN A 190 10.95 10.26 23.82
C ASN A 190 11.64 9.71 22.56
N ASN A 191 10.96 8.87 21.78
CA ASN A 191 11.47 8.36 20.52
C ASN A 191 10.52 8.70 19.35
N ARG A 192 11.08 9.04 18.19
CA ARG A 192 10.33 9.26 16.96
C ARG A 192 9.69 7.96 16.48
N GLY A 193 8.58 8.04 15.75
CA GLY A 193 8.05 6.91 14.99
C GLY A 193 8.94 6.55 13.80
N GLY A 194 8.70 5.43 13.17
CA GLY A 194 9.32 5.01 11.91
C GLY A 194 8.79 5.80 10.71
N ASN A 195 9.63 6.02 9.71
CA ASN A 195 9.19 6.62 8.45
C ASN A 195 8.31 5.63 7.65
N GLY A 196 7.40 6.15 6.84
CA GLY A 196 6.72 5.37 5.81
C GLY A 196 7.66 4.98 4.69
N GLY A 197 7.50 3.78 4.13
CA GLY A 197 8.25 3.30 2.98
C GLY A 197 7.91 4.07 1.70
N ALA A 198 8.89 4.26 0.83
CA ALA A 198 8.66 4.80 -0.51
C ALA A 198 7.56 3.99 -1.22
N GLY A 199 6.63 4.66 -1.89
CA GLY A 199 5.41 4.06 -2.41
C GLY A 199 4.16 4.51 -1.64
N GLY A 200 4.25 5.67 -0.96
CA GLY A 200 3.13 6.28 -0.26
C GLY A 200 2.85 5.70 1.14
N GLY A 201 3.82 5.05 1.81
CA GLY A 201 3.63 4.59 3.19
C GLY A 201 3.44 5.76 4.18
N GLY A 202 2.51 5.65 5.13
CA GLY A 202 2.30 6.63 6.20
C GLY A 202 3.36 6.55 7.29
N GLY A 203 3.77 7.67 7.88
CA GLY A 203 4.72 7.70 9.00
C GLY A 203 4.10 7.23 10.31
N GLY A 204 4.85 6.50 11.14
CA GLY A 204 4.43 6.10 12.48
C GLY A 204 4.51 7.27 13.46
N TRP A 205 3.60 7.30 14.42
CA TRP A 205 3.65 8.31 15.47
C TRP A 205 4.80 8.08 16.46
N GLY A 206 5.39 9.13 16.97
CA GLY A 206 6.42 9.12 18.02
C GLY A 206 6.51 10.44 18.76
N GLN A 207 7.21 10.48 19.88
CA GLN A 207 7.45 11.67 20.68
C GLN A 207 8.96 11.81 20.96
N PRO A 208 9.67 12.83 20.42
CA PRO A 208 9.10 13.91 19.60
C PRO A 208 8.64 13.44 18.23
N ALA A 209 7.74 14.20 17.62
CA ALA A 209 7.37 14.00 16.23
C ALA A 209 8.62 14.10 15.34
N GLY A 210 8.65 13.42 14.23
CA GLY A 210 9.83 13.46 13.33
C GLY A 210 9.89 12.34 12.30
N SER A 211 8.89 11.46 12.27
CA SER A 211 8.74 10.53 11.16
C SER A 211 8.06 11.22 9.97
N THR A 212 8.37 10.75 8.78
CA THR A 212 7.81 11.27 7.51
C THR A 212 7.04 10.18 6.79
N GLY A 213 6.06 10.59 6.00
CA GLY A 213 5.45 9.70 5.01
C GLY A 213 6.42 9.39 3.87
N GLY A 214 6.25 8.23 3.24
CA GLY A 214 7.03 7.80 2.09
C GLY A 214 6.62 8.52 0.80
N SER A 215 7.59 8.72 -0.09
CA SER A 215 7.35 9.29 -1.43
C SER A 215 6.50 8.36 -2.31
N GLY A 216 5.85 8.89 -3.34
CA GLY A 216 5.03 8.12 -4.28
C GLY A 216 4.29 9.07 -5.22
N LEU A 217 3.36 8.55 -6.02
CA LEU A 217 2.43 9.38 -6.82
C LEU A 217 1.73 10.40 -5.92
N ASN A 218 1.19 9.93 -4.81
CA ASN A 218 0.72 10.75 -3.69
C ASN A 218 1.51 10.30 -2.45
N PRO A 219 2.32 11.16 -1.86
CA PRO A 219 3.08 10.80 -0.67
C PRO A 219 2.17 10.38 0.48
N GLY A 220 2.66 9.44 1.29
CA GLY A 220 2.04 9.19 2.57
C GLY A 220 2.14 10.41 3.49
N SER A 221 1.23 10.54 4.46
CA SER A 221 1.29 11.65 5.40
C SER A 221 2.25 11.38 6.56
N SER A 222 2.86 12.44 7.07
CA SER A 222 3.53 12.43 8.36
C SER A 222 2.46 12.42 9.47
N PRO A 223 2.75 11.81 10.63
CA PRO A 223 1.86 11.89 11.77
C PRO A 223 1.72 13.33 12.25
N PRO A 224 0.54 13.78 12.69
CA PRO A 224 0.40 15.07 13.34
C PRO A 224 1.17 15.07 14.66
N GLY A 225 1.73 16.23 15.02
CA GLY A 225 2.40 16.39 16.31
C GLY A 225 1.43 16.35 17.51
N PRO A 226 1.98 16.36 18.75
CA PRO A 226 1.17 16.47 19.96
C PRO A 226 0.21 17.69 19.93
N PRO A 227 -0.97 17.61 20.53
CA PRO A 227 -1.51 16.52 21.36
C PRO A 227 -2.19 15.39 20.58
N ASN A 228 -2.11 15.38 19.25
CA ASN A 228 -2.73 14.35 18.44
C ASN A 228 -1.73 13.19 18.26
N TYR A 229 -2.09 12.01 18.72
CA TYR A 229 -1.26 10.79 18.70
C TYR A 229 -1.52 9.90 17.49
N ALA A 230 -2.17 10.40 16.43
CA ALA A 230 -2.53 9.62 15.25
C ALA A 230 -1.31 9.26 14.41
N GLY A 231 -1.35 8.10 13.75
CA GLY A 231 -0.42 7.72 12.71
C GLY A 231 -0.68 8.44 11.39
N GLY A 232 0.33 8.57 10.54
CA GLY A 232 0.20 9.09 9.18
C GLY A 232 -0.53 8.11 8.26
N SER A 233 -1.39 8.59 7.39
CA SER A 233 -2.09 7.75 6.41
C SER A 233 -1.23 7.44 5.21
N GLY A 234 -1.48 6.29 4.59
CA GLY A 234 -0.94 5.95 3.28
C GLY A 234 -1.44 6.89 2.19
N GLY A 235 -0.60 7.14 1.19
CA GLY A 235 -0.94 7.99 0.05
C GLY A 235 -2.08 7.42 -0.78
N ALA A 236 -3.07 8.22 -1.11
CA ALA A 236 -4.18 7.82 -1.96
C ALA A 236 -3.69 7.36 -3.34
N ASN A 237 -4.29 6.32 -3.89
CA ASN A 237 -3.97 5.77 -5.22
C ASN A 237 -2.53 5.26 -5.36
N THR A 238 -1.93 4.82 -4.26
CA THR A 238 -0.57 4.26 -4.25
C THR A 238 -0.50 2.85 -3.68
N GLY A 239 -1.56 2.41 -2.97
CA GLY A 239 -1.52 1.16 -2.22
C GLY A 239 -0.66 1.21 -0.95
N GLY A 240 -0.23 2.40 -0.50
CA GLY A 240 0.64 2.56 0.66
C GLY A 240 -0.04 2.18 1.97
N GLY A 241 0.68 1.52 2.89
CA GLY A 241 0.19 1.16 4.22
C GLY A 241 0.16 2.36 5.17
N GLY A 242 -0.78 2.39 6.13
CA GLY A 242 -0.87 3.42 7.18
C GLY A 242 0.13 3.21 8.31
N GLY A 243 0.58 4.28 8.93
CA GLY A 243 1.48 4.26 10.08
C GLY A 243 0.78 3.92 11.40
N GLY A 244 1.52 3.33 12.33
CA GLY A 244 1.05 3.07 13.69
C GLY A 244 0.83 4.37 14.48
N SER A 245 -0.15 4.37 15.38
CA SER A 245 -0.42 5.44 16.34
C SER A 245 0.02 5.04 17.75
N ALA A 246 0.15 6.00 18.68
CA ALA A 246 0.46 5.72 20.07
C ALA A 246 -0.17 6.78 20.97
N GLY A 247 -0.89 6.35 21.99
CA GLY A 247 -1.49 7.23 22.98
C GLY A 247 -2.64 6.58 23.72
N SER A 248 -2.81 6.97 25.00
CA SER A 248 -3.87 6.48 25.88
C SER A 248 -5.06 7.46 25.97
N GLY A 249 -5.18 8.37 25.03
CA GLY A 249 -6.27 9.34 25.01
C GLY A 249 -7.65 8.67 24.86
N ASN A 250 -8.68 9.32 25.38
CA ASN A 250 -10.07 8.94 25.12
C ASN A 250 -10.76 10.13 24.42
N PRO A 251 -11.17 10.02 23.15
CA PRO A 251 -11.10 8.81 22.33
C PRO A 251 -9.67 8.36 21.97
N ALA A 252 -9.51 7.06 21.72
CA ALA A 252 -8.22 6.53 21.28
C ALA A 252 -7.75 7.23 19.99
N PRO A 253 -6.43 7.52 19.85
CA PRO A 253 -5.92 8.14 18.65
C PRO A 253 -6.09 7.21 17.44
N ASN A 254 -6.51 7.80 16.31
CA ASN A 254 -6.72 7.04 15.09
C ASN A 254 -5.39 6.57 14.51
N PRO A 255 -5.26 5.28 14.16
CA PRO A 255 -4.12 4.82 13.38
C PRO A 255 -4.18 5.44 11.97
N GLY A 256 -3.04 5.45 11.28
CA GLY A 256 -3.01 5.85 9.89
C GLY A 256 -3.85 4.93 9.01
N LEU A 257 -4.67 5.49 8.14
CA LEU A 257 -5.44 4.74 7.16
C LEU A 257 -4.53 4.22 6.05
N GLY A 258 -4.92 3.11 5.40
CA GLY A 258 -4.27 2.67 4.16
C GLY A 258 -4.60 3.58 2.98
N GLY A 259 -3.69 3.70 2.03
CA GLY A 259 -3.95 4.33 0.74
C GLY A 259 -4.76 3.42 -0.18
N SER A 260 -5.65 3.99 -0.98
CA SER A 260 -6.38 3.23 -2.02
C SER A 260 -5.45 2.71 -3.10
N GLY A 261 -5.91 1.69 -3.83
CA GLY A 261 -5.28 1.19 -5.05
C GLY A 261 -5.50 2.10 -6.26
N ILE A 262 -5.01 1.64 -7.40
CA ILE A 262 -5.12 2.33 -8.71
C ILE A 262 -5.02 1.31 -9.84
N VAL A 263 -5.61 1.63 -10.99
CA VAL A 263 -5.33 0.96 -12.27
C VAL A 263 -4.85 2.01 -13.27
N ILE A 264 -3.73 1.76 -13.93
CA ILE A 264 -3.24 2.56 -15.05
C ILE A 264 -3.08 1.63 -16.24
N VAL A 265 -3.72 1.99 -17.36
CA VAL A 265 -3.64 1.25 -18.62
C VAL A 265 -2.96 2.13 -19.64
N ARG A 266 -2.00 1.58 -20.41
CA ARG A 266 -1.42 2.29 -21.55
C ARG A 266 -1.37 1.41 -22.78
N TYR A 267 -1.42 2.03 -23.95
CA TYR A 267 -1.17 1.40 -25.25
C TYR A 267 -0.51 2.39 -26.20
N ALA A 268 0.28 1.85 -27.14
CA ALA A 268 0.93 2.66 -28.16
C ALA A 268 -0.09 3.14 -29.19
N GLY A 269 -0.04 4.41 -29.55
CA GLY A 269 -0.88 5.03 -30.56
C GLY A 269 -0.94 6.54 -30.43
N SER A 270 -1.20 7.21 -31.55
CA SER A 270 -1.37 8.68 -31.62
C SER A 270 -2.78 9.15 -31.36
N SER A 271 -3.75 8.22 -31.30
CA SER A 271 -5.16 8.50 -31.06
C SER A 271 -5.76 7.57 -30.01
N LEU A 272 -6.84 8.02 -29.35
CA LEU A 272 -7.56 7.22 -28.38
C LEU A 272 -8.31 6.07 -29.12
N LEU A 273 -8.04 4.83 -28.72
CA LEU A 273 -8.73 3.62 -29.17
C LEU A 273 -9.71 3.10 -28.12
N ALA A 274 -9.74 3.71 -26.94
CA ALA A 274 -10.60 3.33 -25.83
C ALA A 274 -11.07 4.57 -25.07
N THR A 275 -12.12 4.39 -24.25
CA THR A 275 -12.64 5.43 -23.35
C THR A 275 -12.63 4.96 -21.90
N GLY A 276 -12.80 5.88 -20.96
CA GLY A 276 -12.85 5.59 -19.51
C GLY A 276 -11.61 6.03 -18.76
N GLY A 277 -11.79 6.28 -17.47
CA GLY A 277 -10.77 6.86 -16.61
C GLY A 277 -10.36 8.29 -17.01
N THR A 278 -9.33 8.81 -16.35
CA THR A 278 -8.68 10.08 -16.76
C THR A 278 -7.63 9.78 -17.82
N THR A 279 -7.71 10.44 -18.97
CA THR A 279 -6.80 10.20 -20.09
C THR A 279 -5.64 11.18 -20.10
N SER A 280 -4.47 10.71 -20.51
CA SER A 280 -3.29 11.50 -20.78
C SER A 280 -2.42 10.85 -21.85
N THR A 281 -1.38 11.56 -22.31
CA THR A 281 -0.43 11.03 -23.29
C THR A 281 0.99 11.34 -22.85
N TYR A 282 1.92 10.46 -23.25
CA TYR A 282 3.35 10.77 -23.16
C TYR A 282 4.11 10.08 -24.30
N THR A 283 5.32 10.57 -24.58
CA THR A 283 6.18 10.00 -25.61
C THR A 283 7.45 9.41 -24.98
N SER A 284 7.82 8.20 -25.38
CA SER A 284 9.05 7.54 -24.96
C SER A 284 9.78 7.02 -26.22
N GLY A 285 10.94 7.63 -26.52
CA GLY A 285 11.59 7.41 -27.81
C GLY A 285 10.67 7.83 -28.97
N PRO A 286 10.50 7.00 -30.01
CA PRO A 286 9.61 7.30 -31.15
C PRO A 286 8.13 7.00 -30.87
N THR A 287 7.79 6.39 -29.73
CA THR A 287 6.44 5.89 -29.45
C THR A 287 5.65 6.84 -28.58
N THR A 288 4.46 7.25 -29.05
CA THR A 288 3.45 7.93 -28.23
C THR A 288 2.55 6.89 -27.59
N TYR A 289 2.32 7.06 -26.28
CA TYR A 289 1.40 6.22 -25.49
C TYR A 289 0.16 6.99 -25.11
N GLN A 290 -1.00 6.36 -25.25
CA GLN A 290 -2.27 6.78 -24.64
C GLN A 290 -2.37 6.11 -23.27
N VAL A 291 -2.76 6.87 -22.25
CA VAL A 291 -2.84 6.42 -20.86
C VAL A 291 -4.24 6.65 -20.30
N HIS A 292 -4.81 5.66 -19.64
CA HIS A 292 -6.05 5.75 -18.89
C HIS A 292 -5.77 5.45 -17.42
N THR A 293 -6.16 6.34 -16.51
CA THR A 293 -5.94 6.22 -15.08
C THR A 293 -7.27 6.13 -14.34
N PHE A 294 -7.46 5.07 -13.55
CA PHE A 294 -8.63 4.82 -12.72
C PHE A 294 -8.24 4.93 -11.25
N THR A 295 -8.71 5.98 -10.57
CA THR A 295 -8.58 6.21 -9.13
C THR A 295 -9.83 5.83 -8.34
N SER A 296 -10.87 5.45 -9.04
CA SER A 296 -12.13 4.88 -8.56
C SER A 296 -12.62 3.82 -9.54
N THR A 297 -13.51 2.94 -9.09
CA THR A 297 -14.11 1.91 -9.96
C THR A 297 -14.75 2.55 -11.18
N GLY A 298 -14.46 2.00 -12.35
CA GLY A 298 -14.94 2.50 -13.64
C GLY A 298 -14.61 1.56 -14.79
N ASP A 299 -15.16 1.87 -15.96
CA ASP A 299 -15.06 1.02 -17.13
C ASP A 299 -14.06 1.54 -18.16
N PHE A 300 -13.25 0.63 -18.66
CA PHE A 300 -12.37 0.80 -19.82
C PHE A 300 -13.06 0.17 -21.03
N ASN A 301 -13.58 0.99 -21.94
CA ASN A 301 -14.33 0.56 -23.11
C ASN A 301 -13.46 0.68 -24.36
N THR A 302 -13.22 -0.46 -25.01
CA THR A 302 -12.38 -0.56 -26.21
C THR A 302 -13.19 -0.49 -27.48
#